data_0d8d4d6980bb23bdcda4921883f43c8f
#
_entry.id   0d8d4d6980bb23bdcda4921883f43c8f
#
_cell.length_a   1.000
_cell.length_b   1.000
_cell.length_c   1.000
_cell.angle_alpha   90.00
_cell.angle_beta   90.00
_cell.angle_gamma   90.00
#
_symmetry.space_group_name_H-M   'P 1'
#
loop_
_entity.id
_entity.type
_entity.pdbx_description
1 polymer ?
#
loop_
_entity_poly.entity_id
_entity_poly.type
_entity_poly.pdbx_seq_one_letter_code
_entity_poly.pdbx_strand_id
1 'polypeptide(L)'
;MEVAPRPTLQVPSNSANEPSIHRLVDDILAYIFFLNATPLDPDSEDPPTIEHATTVASSQVCTRWRSIALDCHTIWSLIIDYHRHPLKWIETLLDRSNPSLLDFGGRSKIVRLRDLVDGGQGVLELVLNHVDRLRIFNLHVPICTWELVSLRFLQMSAPNLEFMNILLGGTAGHLTHPLFNNHAPNLQSLGLVRCTVDFTSPIFTPLTELSVDLSEKNFRPTILDWLNILGGMLSLQSLRLGHAISSGSESPNVVFPVIHLDDLDMLSLNGPLHECVILVKHLIVRPCCGLTLLCDHVQLGFDQRQLWAIIEKKINSWAKNAPYRRLNAVASAVFVSIGNLPREGDGWESKEVDPAITISLGLLYSQEAVPLFHSLFALFERSFLYTTSLQLWISHDPAGAEVFLPLVDNFRGFVNLEKLMVGNDSLPKLLFPLLQHANSVLLPAIKSLFFFDVTFQDGSDSILPLADFLRWRKERGFPVQKIKIDSDPRRINRRYVLSHIQDTVVEMDDSDTEGEDNN
;
A
#
# COMPACT_ATOMS: atom_id res chain seq x y z
N MET A 1 47.00 47.86 66.69
CA MET A 1 46.66 48.54 65.45
C MET A 1 46.30 47.40 64.43
N GLU A 2 45.05 47.05 64.38
CA GLU A 2 44.50 46.04 63.50
C GLU A 2 44.13 46.70 62.17
N VAL A 3 44.69 46.25 61.09
CA VAL A 3 44.42 46.73 59.73
C VAL A 3 43.19 45.96 59.17
N ALA A 4 42.09 46.69 59.00
CA ALA A 4 40.85 46.18 58.41
C ALA A 4 41.08 45.75 56.98
N PRO A 5 40.47 44.61 56.53
CA PRO A 5 40.56 44.13 55.16
C PRO A 5 39.77 45.06 54.22
N ARG A 6 40.39 45.41 53.08
CA ARG A 6 39.75 46.15 51.99
C ARG A 6 38.58 45.33 51.36
N PRO A 7 37.44 45.99 51.07
CA PRO A 7 36.38 45.34 50.37
C PRO A 7 36.80 45.04 48.92
N THR A 8 36.75 43.74 48.52
CA THR A 8 36.91 43.30 47.15
C THR A 8 35.71 43.80 46.35
N LEU A 9 35.92 44.75 45.47
CA LEU A 9 34.94 45.16 44.45
C LEU A 9 34.62 43.93 43.54
N GLN A 10 33.45 43.39 43.75
CA GLN A 10 32.88 42.45 42.76
C GLN A 10 32.62 43.21 41.46
N VAL A 11 33.42 42.96 40.43
CA VAL A 11 33.17 43.45 39.07
C VAL A 11 31.85 42.78 38.61
N PRO A 12 30.82 43.60 38.27
CA PRO A 12 29.61 42.99 37.70
C PRO A 12 29.99 42.30 36.42
N SER A 13 29.77 41.00 36.35
CA SER A 13 29.94 40.20 35.15
C SER A 13 29.07 40.83 34.05
N ASN A 14 29.71 41.35 33.00
CA ASN A 14 29.06 41.93 31.82
C ASN A 14 28.26 40.85 31.10
N SER A 15 27.06 40.53 31.56
CA SER A 15 26.12 39.59 30.91
C SER A 15 25.58 40.10 29.54
N ALA A 16 25.98 41.35 29.17
CA ALA A 16 25.54 42.01 27.94
C ALA A 16 26.24 41.49 26.66
N ASN A 17 27.39 40.81 26.79
CA ASN A 17 28.18 40.33 25.63
C ASN A 17 28.10 38.84 25.37
N GLU A 18 27.29 38.10 26.12
CA GLU A 18 27.06 36.68 25.78
C GLU A 18 26.20 36.57 24.54
N PRO A 19 26.57 35.70 23.57
CA PRO A 19 25.75 35.41 22.40
C PRO A 19 24.32 35.04 22.82
N SER A 20 23.31 35.53 22.10
CA SER A 20 21.89 35.37 22.45
C SER A 20 21.50 33.89 22.71
N ILE A 21 22.15 32.96 22.02
CA ILE A 21 21.91 31.52 22.16
C ILE A 21 22.34 30.96 23.54
N HIS A 22 23.33 31.55 24.20
CA HIS A 22 23.74 31.13 25.54
C HIS A 22 22.76 31.56 26.65
N ARG A 23 21.80 32.43 26.32
CA ARG A 23 20.73 32.85 27.24
C ARG A 23 19.53 31.89 27.22
N LEU A 24 19.46 30.98 26.24
CA LEU A 24 18.41 29.97 26.19
C LEU A 24 18.57 29.01 27.37
N VAL A 25 17.44 28.61 27.96
CA VAL A 25 17.43 27.57 29.00
C VAL A 25 17.71 26.20 28.37
N ASP A 26 18.19 25.25 29.17
CA ASP A 26 18.65 23.93 28.68
C ASP A 26 17.56 23.17 27.98
N ASP A 27 16.30 23.22 28.44
CA ASP A 27 15.14 22.57 27.84
C ASP A 27 14.87 23.08 26.40
N ILE A 28 15.03 24.39 26.16
CA ILE A 28 14.86 24.96 24.82
C ILE A 28 16.00 24.52 23.88
N LEU A 29 17.23 24.46 24.40
CA LEU A 29 18.36 23.95 23.63
C LEU A 29 18.17 22.46 23.29
N ALA A 30 17.74 21.65 24.25
CA ALA A 30 17.42 20.24 24.04
C ALA A 30 16.32 20.06 22.97
N TYR A 31 15.27 20.90 23.01
CA TYR A 31 14.20 20.89 22.02
C TYR A 31 14.69 21.28 20.60
N ILE A 32 15.58 22.27 20.51
CA ILE A 32 16.22 22.64 19.23
C ILE A 32 17.05 21.47 18.70
N PHE A 33 17.82 20.77 19.56
CA PHE A 33 18.59 19.60 19.15
C PHE A 33 17.67 18.46 18.68
N PHE A 34 16.55 18.27 19.36
CA PHE A 34 15.54 17.28 18.95
C PHE A 34 14.95 17.62 17.57
N LEU A 35 14.57 18.88 17.33
CA LEU A 35 14.07 19.31 16.02
C LEU A 35 15.11 19.12 14.90
N ASN A 36 16.38 19.40 15.20
CA ASN A 36 17.48 19.21 14.25
C ASN A 36 17.80 17.73 13.98
N ALA A 37 17.52 16.85 14.92
CA ALA A 37 17.72 15.40 14.77
C ALA A 37 16.53 14.69 14.12
N THR A 38 15.35 15.34 14.10
CA THR A 38 14.14 14.74 13.53
C THR A 38 14.17 14.87 12.01
N PRO A 39 14.06 13.78 11.23
CA PRO A 39 13.99 13.84 9.79
C PRO A 39 12.79 14.67 9.33
N LEU A 40 12.98 15.50 8.29
CA LEU A 40 11.91 16.30 7.69
C LEU A 40 10.82 15.42 7.05
N ASP A 41 11.23 14.30 6.52
CA ASP A 41 10.34 13.27 5.98
C ASP A 41 10.75 11.91 6.56
N PRO A 42 10.01 11.39 7.54
CA PRO A 42 10.32 10.09 8.16
C PRO A 42 10.20 8.91 7.19
N ASP A 43 9.47 9.06 6.08
CA ASP A 43 9.29 8.04 5.06
C ASP A 43 10.26 8.20 3.87
N SER A 44 11.11 9.23 3.89
CA SER A 44 12.15 9.41 2.87
C SER A 44 13.09 8.20 2.80
N GLU A 45 13.40 7.76 1.59
CA GLU A 45 14.44 6.75 1.35
C GLU A 45 15.84 7.30 1.66
N ASP A 46 16.00 8.62 1.70
CA ASP A 46 17.27 9.27 1.98
C ASP A 46 17.65 9.10 3.45
N PRO A 47 18.90 8.79 3.73
CA PRO A 47 19.37 8.66 5.10
C PRO A 47 19.49 10.02 5.77
N PRO A 48 19.37 10.09 7.12
CA PRO A 48 19.42 11.32 7.92
C PRO A 48 20.84 11.91 8.00
N THR A 49 21.45 12.26 6.85
CA THR A 49 22.84 12.70 6.76
C THR A 49 23.06 14.09 7.35
N ILE A 50 22.11 15.00 7.12
CA ILE A 50 22.15 16.38 7.61
C ILE A 50 21.86 16.38 9.10
N GLU A 51 20.82 15.65 9.53
CA GLU A 51 20.39 15.50 10.92
C GLU A 51 21.51 14.90 11.78
N HIS A 52 22.17 13.86 11.28
CA HIS A 52 23.33 13.26 11.92
C HIS A 52 24.49 14.26 12.08
N ALA A 53 24.89 14.92 11.00
CA ALA A 53 25.99 15.89 11.04
C ALA A 53 25.70 17.05 11.99
N THR A 54 24.46 17.59 11.96
CA THR A 54 24.02 18.69 12.81
C THR A 54 23.99 18.29 14.28
N THR A 55 23.49 17.11 14.60
CA THR A 55 23.43 16.59 15.98
C THR A 55 24.83 16.39 16.55
N VAL A 56 25.73 15.76 15.78
CA VAL A 56 27.12 15.55 16.19
C VAL A 56 27.82 16.90 16.37
N ALA A 57 27.68 17.84 15.42
CA ALA A 57 28.26 19.18 15.50
C ALA A 57 27.74 19.94 16.74
N SER A 58 26.43 19.91 17.01
CA SER A 58 25.81 20.51 18.18
C SER A 58 26.43 20.02 19.49
N SER A 59 26.74 18.71 19.57
CA SER A 59 27.40 18.10 20.73
C SER A 59 28.88 18.55 20.92
N GLN A 60 29.45 19.27 19.95
CA GLN A 60 30.86 19.68 19.94
C GLN A 60 31.07 21.17 20.08
N VAL A 61 30.02 22.01 20.14
CA VAL A 61 30.09 23.46 20.18
C VAL A 61 30.75 23.96 21.47
N CYS A 62 30.27 23.49 22.63
CA CYS A 62 30.84 23.81 23.93
C CYS A 62 30.48 22.76 24.98
N THR A 63 31.06 22.84 26.16
CA THR A 63 30.80 21.87 27.26
C THR A 63 29.34 21.84 27.68
N ARG A 64 28.64 22.96 27.75
CA ARG A 64 27.20 23.04 28.06
C ARG A 64 26.35 22.32 27.00
N TRP A 65 26.57 22.64 25.73
CA TRP A 65 25.85 21.99 24.64
C TRP A 65 26.09 20.48 24.57
N ARG A 66 27.35 20.11 24.84
CA ARG A 66 27.70 18.68 24.89
C ARG A 66 26.96 17.97 26.02
N SER A 67 26.88 18.56 27.21
CA SER A 67 26.13 17.98 28.32
C SER A 67 24.67 17.81 27.95
N ILE A 68 24.01 18.87 27.45
CA ILE A 68 22.61 18.84 27.04
C ILE A 68 22.37 17.79 25.95
N ALA A 69 23.24 17.74 24.92
CA ALA A 69 23.10 16.76 23.84
C ALA A 69 23.27 15.33 24.33
N LEU A 70 24.19 15.05 25.24
CA LEU A 70 24.39 13.70 25.81
C LEU A 70 23.25 13.29 26.73
N ASP A 71 22.63 14.23 27.44
CA ASP A 71 21.46 13.97 28.30
C ASP A 71 20.16 13.82 27.50
N CYS A 72 20.12 14.31 26.26
CA CYS A 72 18.98 14.14 25.35
C CYS A 72 19.09 12.82 24.57
N HIS A 73 18.79 11.70 25.21
CA HIS A 73 18.95 10.35 24.65
C HIS A 73 18.20 10.13 23.32
N THR A 74 17.05 10.77 23.16
CA THR A 74 16.20 10.62 21.96
C THR A 74 16.88 11.09 20.69
N ILE A 75 17.71 12.15 20.72
CA ILE A 75 18.39 12.62 19.51
C ILE A 75 19.35 11.58 18.95
N TRP A 76 19.96 10.76 19.83
CA TRP A 76 20.90 9.72 19.42
C TRP A 76 20.19 8.52 18.79
N SER A 77 18.96 8.18 19.22
CA SER A 77 18.18 7.12 18.58
C SER A 77 17.68 7.52 17.18
N LEU A 78 17.34 8.80 16.96
CA LEU A 78 16.83 9.30 15.69
C LEU A 78 17.88 9.32 14.57
N ILE A 79 19.16 9.48 14.90
CA ILE A 79 20.24 9.62 13.92
C ILE A 79 20.99 8.32 13.61
N ILE A 80 20.52 7.18 14.10
CA ILE A 80 21.18 5.90 13.80
C ILE A 80 20.95 5.52 12.33
N ASP A 81 22.02 5.52 11.54
CA ASP A 81 22.00 5.00 10.18
C ASP A 81 22.64 3.61 10.15
N TYR A 82 21.80 2.58 10.15
CA TYR A 82 22.25 1.18 10.15
C TYR A 82 22.93 0.76 8.84
N HIS A 83 22.75 1.53 7.75
CA HIS A 83 23.34 1.22 6.44
C HIS A 83 24.76 1.78 6.25
N ARG A 84 25.06 2.93 6.85
CA ARG A 84 26.31 3.68 6.58
C ARG A 84 27.25 3.76 7.76
N HIS A 85 26.74 3.71 9.00
CA HIS A 85 27.59 3.82 10.15
C HIS A 85 28.40 2.56 10.39
N PRO A 86 29.71 2.68 10.69
CA PRO A 86 30.52 1.54 11.16
C PRO A 86 29.91 0.93 12.43
N LEU A 87 30.04 -0.39 12.58
CA LEU A 87 29.44 -1.15 13.70
C LEU A 87 29.75 -0.53 15.08
N LYS A 88 31.01 -0.14 15.30
CA LYS A 88 31.44 0.50 16.55
C LYS A 88 30.74 1.86 16.81
N TRP A 89 30.37 2.57 15.74
CA TRP A 89 29.64 3.83 15.89
C TRP A 89 28.16 3.57 16.18
N ILE A 90 27.56 2.56 15.55
CA ILE A 90 26.20 2.12 15.88
C ILE A 90 26.13 1.72 17.36
N GLU A 91 27.06 0.92 17.85
CA GLU A 91 27.17 0.55 19.27
C GLU A 91 27.21 1.81 20.17
N THR A 92 28.07 2.78 19.84
CA THR A 92 28.15 4.04 20.57
C THR A 92 26.82 4.83 20.58
N LEU A 93 26.09 4.85 19.45
CA LEU A 93 24.80 5.54 19.34
C LEU A 93 23.71 4.81 20.12
N LEU A 94 23.70 3.47 20.10
CA LEU A 94 22.81 2.64 20.90
C LEU A 94 23.02 2.87 22.40
N ASP A 95 24.27 2.99 22.85
CA ASP A 95 24.59 3.32 24.24
C ASP A 95 24.12 4.72 24.63
N ARG A 96 24.41 5.73 23.79
CA ARG A 96 24.00 7.13 24.02
C ARG A 96 22.48 7.30 24.00
N SER A 97 21.78 6.51 23.20
CA SER A 97 20.32 6.57 23.11
C SER A 97 19.60 5.86 24.25
N ASN A 98 20.29 5.17 25.14
CA ASN A 98 19.66 4.48 26.27
C ASN A 98 19.16 5.51 27.32
N PRO A 99 17.85 5.48 27.74
CA PRO A 99 16.84 4.42 27.56
C PRO A 99 15.80 4.69 26.43
N SER A 100 16.05 5.59 25.50
CA SER A 100 15.10 5.92 24.45
C SER A 100 14.73 4.70 23.58
N LEU A 101 13.51 4.75 23.01
CA LEU A 101 13.02 3.73 22.11
C LEU A 101 13.83 3.73 20.79
N LEU A 102 13.86 2.57 20.15
CA LEU A 102 14.62 2.32 18.92
C LEU A 102 13.69 1.88 17.80
N ASP A 103 13.94 2.45 16.61
CA ASP A 103 13.31 2.03 15.37
C ASP A 103 14.37 1.34 14.49
N PHE A 104 14.17 0.06 14.21
CA PHE A 104 14.99 -0.68 13.26
C PHE A 104 14.22 -0.81 11.94
N GLY A 105 14.40 0.18 11.07
CA GLY A 105 13.57 0.47 9.90
C GLY A 105 12.44 1.47 10.21
N GLY A 106 11.55 1.66 9.24
CA GLY A 106 10.31 2.45 9.38
C GLY A 106 9.09 1.57 9.14
N ARG A 107 7.87 2.10 9.34
CA ARG A 107 6.66 1.33 8.98
C ARG A 107 6.60 1.05 7.47
N SER A 108 7.03 1.99 6.63
CA SER A 108 7.14 1.87 5.17
C SER A 108 8.51 1.40 4.70
N LYS A 109 9.56 1.57 5.52
CA LYS A 109 10.96 1.33 5.14
C LYS A 109 11.52 0.04 5.77
N ILE A 110 11.65 -1.01 4.92
CA ILE A 110 12.24 -2.28 5.33
C ILE A 110 13.77 -2.23 5.31
N VAL A 111 14.40 -2.65 6.40
CA VAL A 111 15.86 -2.85 6.46
C VAL A 111 16.19 -4.18 5.80
N ARG A 112 16.99 -4.15 4.75
CA ARG A 112 17.49 -5.37 4.11
C ARG A 112 18.87 -5.70 4.68
N LEU A 113 18.99 -6.86 5.32
CA LEU A 113 20.22 -7.23 6.02
C LEU A 113 21.46 -7.20 5.12
N ARG A 114 21.32 -7.61 3.85
CA ARG A 114 22.40 -7.59 2.85
C ARG A 114 22.94 -6.19 2.51
N ASP A 115 22.14 -5.15 2.74
CA ASP A 115 22.46 -3.77 2.40
C ASP A 115 23.12 -3.05 3.59
N LEU A 116 23.24 -3.73 4.74
CA LEU A 116 23.90 -3.21 5.94
C LEU A 116 25.41 -3.44 5.89
N VAL A 117 26.15 -2.67 6.70
CA VAL A 117 27.60 -2.78 6.84
C VAL A 117 27.98 -4.21 7.27
N ASP A 118 29.06 -4.74 6.68
CA ASP A 118 29.60 -6.08 6.96
C ASP A 118 28.58 -7.23 6.82
N GLY A 119 27.61 -7.09 5.88
CA GLY A 119 26.57 -8.11 5.65
C GLY A 119 25.51 -8.14 6.75
N GLY A 120 25.50 -7.17 7.66
CA GLY A 120 24.44 -6.87 8.61
C GLY A 120 24.28 -7.79 9.81
N GLN A 121 24.98 -8.93 9.88
CA GLN A 121 24.84 -9.85 11.02
C GLN A 121 25.24 -9.17 12.34
N GLY A 122 26.38 -8.48 12.39
CA GLY A 122 26.83 -7.77 13.58
C GLY A 122 25.87 -6.65 14.00
N VAL A 123 25.30 -5.91 13.02
CA VAL A 123 24.28 -4.88 13.30
C VAL A 123 23.04 -5.51 13.91
N LEU A 124 22.55 -6.62 13.32
CA LEU A 124 21.38 -7.32 13.83
C LEU A 124 21.60 -7.83 15.25
N GLU A 125 22.77 -8.41 15.54
CA GLU A 125 23.13 -8.86 16.89
C GLU A 125 23.15 -7.72 17.91
N LEU A 126 23.69 -6.54 17.54
CA LEU A 126 23.66 -5.34 18.39
C LEU A 126 22.21 -4.89 18.66
N VAL A 127 21.38 -4.78 17.62
CA VAL A 127 19.97 -4.36 17.76
C VAL A 127 19.20 -5.34 18.63
N LEU A 128 19.42 -6.64 18.47
CA LEU A 128 18.76 -7.68 19.27
C LEU A 128 19.15 -7.67 20.76
N ASN A 129 20.30 -7.09 21.13
CA ASN A 129 20.62 -6.87 22.53
C ASN A 129 19.76 -5.80 23.20
N HIS A 130 18.98 -5.03 22.42
CA HIS A 130 18.08 -3.96 22.87
C HIS A 130 16.62 -4.21 22.50
N VAL A 131 16.17 -5.49 22.44
CA VAL A 131 14.78 -5.85 22.09
C VAL A 131 13.76 -5.17 23.01
N ASP A 132 14.10 -5.00 24.29
CA ASP A 132 13.29 -4.30 25.29
C ASP A 132 12.97 -2.84 24.95
N ARG A 133 13.80 -2.21 24.11
CA ARG A 133 13.67 -0.84 23.65
C ARG A 133 13.11 -0.69 22.23
N LEU A 134 12.99 -1.80 21.49
CA LEU A 134 12.48 -1.75 20.12
C LEU A 134 11.01 -1.33 20.11
N ARG A 135 10.71 -0.31 19.28
CA ARG A 135 9.36 0.13 18.97
C ARG A 135 8.93 -0.34 17.58
N ILE A 136 9.80 -0.19 16.61
CA ILE A 136 9.61 -0.63 15.22
C ILE A 136 10.70 -1.64 14.87
N PHE A 137 10.29 -2.77 14.29
CA PHE A 137 11.21 -3.78 13.77
C PHE A 137 10.73 -4.23 12.39
N ASN A 138 11.39 -3.74 11.33
CA ASN A 138 11.02 -4.02 9.95
C ASN A 138 12.23 -4.55 9.18
N LEU A 139 12.28 -5.88 8.97
CA LEU A 139 13.49 -6.57 8.51
C LEU A 139 13.24 -7.54 7.37
N HIS A 140 14.07 -7.44 6.34
CA HIS A 140 14.28 -8.50 5.34
C HIS A 140 15.59 -9.22 5.60
N VAL A 141 15.52 -10.50 5.95
CA VAL A 141 16.66 -11.33 6.35
C VAL A 141 16.68 -12.66 5.60
N PRO A 142 17.86 -13.14 5.14
CA PRO A 142 18.00 -14.50 4.63
C PRO A 142 17.65 -15.54 5.70
N ILE A 143 17.00 -16.65 5.29
CA ILE A 143 16.60 -17.71 6.24
C ILE A 143 17.75 -18.26 7.07
N CYS A 144 18.92 -18.47 6.46
CA CYS A 144 20.10 -18.98 7.16
C CYS A 144 20.57 -18.07 8.31
N THR A 145 20.51 -16.75 8.12
CA THR A 145 20.85 -15.79 9.18
C THR A 145 19.75 -15.74 10.23
N TRP A 146 18.50 -15.80 9.81
CA TRP A 146 17.35 -15.82 10.72
C TRP A 146 17.39 -17.03 11.66
N GLU A 147 17.71 -18.22 11.16
CA GLU A 147 17.85 -19.42 11.98
C GLU A 147 18.91 -19.30 13.09
N LEU A 148 19.97 -18.52 12.84
CA LEU A 148 21.03 -18.30 13.85
C LEU A 148 20.60 -17.34 14.98
N VAL A 149 19.79 -16.33 14.66
CA VAL A 149 19.45 -15.26 15.61
C VAL A 149 18.03 -15.38 16.19
N SER A 150 17.13 -16.12 15.52
CA SER A 150 15.71 -16.17 15.86
C SER A 150 15.45 -16.69 17.26
N LEU A 151 16.16 -17.72 17.72
CA LEU A 151 15.98 -18.30 19.05
C LEU A 151 16.18 -17.26 20.16
N ARG A 152 17.21 -16.40 20.06
CA ARG A 152 17.43 -15.32 21.03
C ARG A 152 16.29 -14.32 21.02
N PHE A 153 15.92 -13.89 19.82
CA PHE A 153 14.86 -12.91 19.61
C PHE A 153 13.48 -13.41 20.11
N LEU A 154 13.15 -14.67 19.83
CA LEU A 154 11.88 -15.25 20.23
C LEU A 154 11.74 -15.49 21.74
N GLN A 155 12.84 -15.70 22.44
CA GLN A 155 12.84 -15.96 23.88
C GLN A 155 12.85 -14.68 24.73
N MET A 156 13.14 -13.51 24.14
CA MET A 156 13.19 -12.23 24.84
C MET A 156 11.82 -11.55 24.85
N SER A 157 11.51 -10.84 25.94
CA SER A 157 10.34 -9.97 26.01
C SER A 157 10.56 -8.70 25.20
N ALA A 158 9.52 -8.24 24.47
CA ALA A 158 9.54 -7.00 23.68
C ALA A 158 8.42 -6.03 24.14
N PRO A 159 8.52 -5.47 25.36
CA PRO A 159 7.43 -4.74 26.00
C PRO A 159 7.04 -3.44 25.28
N ASN A 160 7.95 -2.85 24.52
CA ASN A 160 7.74 -1.58 23.82
C ASN A 160 7.48 -1.74 22.32
N LEU A 161 7.48 -2.97 21.79
CA LEU A 161 7.32 -3.23 20.37
C LEU A 161 5.88 -2.97 19.93
N GLU A 162 5.70 -2.02 19.00
CA GLU A 162 4.40 -1.63 18.43
C GLU A 162 4.20 -2.22 17.02
N PHE A 163 5.28 -2.26 16.25
CA PHE A 163 5.26 -2.71 14.86
C PHE A 163 6.38 -3.73 14.60
N MET A 164 6.00 -4.87 14.04
CA MET A 164 6.94 -5.90 13.59
C MET A 164 6.60 -6.36 12.18
N ASN A 165 7.59 -6.36 11.29
CA ASN A 165 7.48 -6.97 9.96
C ASN A 165 8.75 -7.76 9.65
N ILE A 166 8.58 -9.05 9.36
CA ILE A 166 9.68 -9.95 9.00
C ILE A 166 9.42 -10.54 7.62
N LEU A 167 10.33 -10.27 6.70
CA LEU A 167 10.40 -10.89 5.39
C LEU A 167 11.58 -11.86 5.34
N LEU A 168 11.30 -13.17 5.25
CA LEU A 168 12.35 -14.16 5.08
C LEU A 168 12.72 -14.31 3.60
N GLY A 169 14.01 -14.17 3.30
CA GLY A 169 14.56 -14.45 1.98
C GLY A 169 14.91 -15.94 1.84
N GLY A 170 14.44 -16.59 0.77
CA GLY A 170 14.65 -18.02 0.53
C GLY A 170 13.39 -18.85 0.77
N THR A 171 13.55 -20.08 1.25
CA THR A 171 12.43 -20.97 1.58
C THR A 171 11.69 -20.51 2.84
N ALA A 172 10.41 -20.87 2.98
CA ALA A 172 9.63 -20.53 4.15
C ALA A 172 10.20 -21.16 5.43
N GLY A 173 10.26 -20.35 6.49
CA GLY A 173 10.69 -20.78 7.81
C GLY A 173 9.51 -20.99 8.75
N HIS A 174 9.56 -22.03 9.59
CA HIS A 174 8.62 -22.22 10.69
C HIS A 174 9.29 -21.90 12.01
N LEU A 175 8.73 -20.96 12.77
CA LEU A 175 9.19 -20.62 14.10
C LEU A 175 8.57 -21.58 15.11
N THR A 176 9.40 -22.44 15.68
CA THR A 176 8.97 -23.46 16.65
C THR A 176 8.69 -22.91 18.03
N HIS A 177 9.06 -21.67 18.29
CA HIS A 177 8.92 -21.02 19.60
C HIS A 177 7.92 -19.86 19.53
N PRO A 178 7.22 -19.58 20.63
CA PRO A 178 6.30 -18.43 20.68
C PRO A 178 7.09 -17.13 20.53
N LEU A 179 6.55 -16.20 19.74
CA LEU A 179 7.14 -14.88 19.56
C LEU A 179 7.27 -14.17 20.91
N PHE A 180 8.45 -13.58 21.18
CA PHE A 180 8.72 -12.77 22.37
C PHE A 180 8.36 -13.44 23.69
N ASN A 181 8.46 -14.76 23.76
CA ASN A 181 7.99 -15.52 24.92
C ASN A 181 6.54 -15.15 25.34
N ASN A 182 5.68 -14.88 24.36
CA ASN A 182 4.30 -14.39 24.54
C ASN A 182 4.19 -13.03 25.27
N HIS A 183 5.24 -12.22 25.28
CA HIS A 183 5.24 -10.93 25.98
C HIS A 183 5.63 -9.76 25.07
N ALA A 184 4.67 -9.25 24.32
CA ALA A 184 4.73 -8.03 23.51
C ALA A 184 3.39 -7.27 23.65
N PRO A 185 3.09 -6.68 24.82
CA PRO A 185 1.77 -6.14 25.13
C PRO A 185 1.36 -4.94 24.29
N ASN A 186 2.31 -4.22 23.71
CA ASN A 186 2.09 -3.03 22.89
C ASN A 186 2.08 -3.33 21.39
N LEU A 187 2.23 -4.61 20.98
CA LEU A 187 2.27 -4.98 19.57
C LEU A 187 0.90 -4.75 18.92
N GLN A 188 0.84 -3.83 17.96
CA GLN A 188 -0.36 -3.46 17.23
C GLN A 188 -0.37 -3.98 15.78
N SER A 189 0.80 -4.01 15.14
CA SER A 189 0.94 -4.40 13.74
C SER A 189 1.98 -5.51 13.59
N LEU A 190 1.57 -6.62 12.94
CA LEU A 190 2.43 -7.77 12.69
C LEU A 190 2.38 -8.17 11.21
N GLY A 191 3.55 -8.15 10.56
CA GLY A 191 3.77 -8.64 9.21
C GLY A 191 4.69 -9.86 9.18
N LEU A 192 4.26 -10.94 8.52
CA LEU A 192 5.00 -12.17 8.37
C LEU A 192 5.01 -12.61 6.92
N VAL A 193 6.16 -12.55 6.27
CA VAL A 193 6.29 -12.97 4.86
C VAL A 193 7.25 -14.16 4.80
N ARG A 194 6.74 -15.29 4.27
CA ARG A 194 7.44 -16.59 4.24
C ARG A 194 7.85 -17.11 5.62
N CYS A 195 7.14 -16.68 6.66
CA CYS A 195 7.39 -17.03 8.04
C CYS A 195 6.09 -17.46 8.71
N THR A 196 6.05 -18.66 9.27
CA THR A 196 4.93 -19.16 10.05
C THR A 196 5.28 -19.19 11.53
N VAL A 197 4.29 -18.92 12.36
CA VAL A 197 4.39 -18.89 13.83
C VAL A 197 3.23 -19.67 14.43
N ASP A 198 3.28 -19.89 15.73
CA ASP A 198 2.12 -20.36 16.46
C ASP A 198 1.10 -19.22 16.61
N PHE A 199 0.08 -19.22 15.74
CA PHE A 199 -0.99 -18.21 15.72
C PHE A 199 -1.96 -18.32 16.92
N THR A 200 -1.82 -19.34 17.79
CA THR A 200 -2.61 -19.45 19.03
C THR A 200 -2.04 -18.63 20.18
N SER A 201 -0.88 -18.01 19.99
CA SER A 201 -0.21 -17.16 20.97
C SER A 201 -1.07 -15.95 21.36
N PRO A 202 -1.12 -15.57 22.65
CA PRO A 202 -1.90 -14.44 23.14
C PRO A 202 -1.43 -13.07 22.58
N ILE A 203 -0.24 -12.98 22.01
CA ILE A 203 0.26 -11.73 21.40
C ILE A 203 -0.57 -11.28 20.19
N PHE A 204 -1.36 -12.16 19.59
CA PHE A 204 -2.22 -11.83 18.45
C PHE A 204 -3.50 -11.10 18.87
N THR A 205 -3.95 -11.26 20.12
CA THR A 205 -5.21 -10.68 20.61
C THR A 205 -5.28 -9.14 20.51
N PRO A 206 -4.23 -8.37 20.85
CA PRO A 206 -4.28 -6.90 20.79
C PRO A 206 -4.00 -6.32 19.41
N LEU A 207 -3.73 -7.16 18.40
CA LEU A 207 -3.36 -6.65 17.07
C LEU A 207 -4.51 -5.89 16.41
N THR A 208 -4.14 -4.75 15.84
CA THR A 208 -5.00 -3.96 14.93
C THR A 208 -4.69 -4.25 13.47
N GLU A 209 -3.47 -4.69 13.16
CA GLU A 209 -3.05 -5.03 11.80
C GLU A 209 -2.35 -6.39 11.78
N LEU A 210 -2.80 -7.27 10.88
CA LEU A 210 -2.15 -8.55 10.61
C LEU A 210 -1.94 -8.74 9.11
N SER A 211 -0.69 -8.99 8.72
CA SER A 211 -0.32 -9.32 7.35
C SER A 211 0.48 -10.61 7.32
N VAL A 212 -0.03 -11.64 6.68
CA VAL A 212 0.65 -12.95 6.55
C VAL A 212 0.68 -13.35 5.09
N ASP A 213 1.90 -13.57 4.55
CA ASP A 213 2.10 -14.08 3.19
C ASP A 213 2.95 -15.35 3.22
N LEU A 214 2.35 -16.48 2.82
CA LEU A 214 2.96 -17.81 2.84
C LEU A 214 2.97 -18.41 1.44
N SER A 215 3.86 -17.95 0.59
CA SER A 215 3.97 -18.41 -0.81
C SER A 215 4.32 -19.90 -0.95
N GLU A 216 4.81 -20.57 0.09
CA GLU A 216 5.12 -21.99 0.09
C GLU A 216 4.03 -22.84 0.75
N LYS A 217 3.78 -24.05 0.19
CA LYS A 217 2.62 -24.88 0.56
C LYS A 217 2.68 -25.56 1.93
N ASN A 218 3.82 -25.53 2.62
CA ASN A 218 3.98 -26.21 3.89
C ASN A 218 3.59 -25.27 5.05
N PHE A 219 2.88 -25.80 6.03
CA PHE A 219 2.51 -25.09 7.27
C PHE A 219 1.52 -23.94 7.15
N ARG A 220 0.56 -24.01 6.22
CA ARG A 220 -0.53 -23.04 6.14
C ARG A 220 -1.67 -23.46 7.06
N PRO A 221 -2.23 -22.57 7.88
CA PRO A 221 -3.47 -22.81 8.58
C PRO A 221 -4.63 -23.12 7.63
N THR A 222 -5.54 -23.98 8.06
CA THR A 222 -6.80 -24.23 7.34
C THR A 222 -7.77 -23.05 7.50
N ILE A 223 -8.89 -23.06 6.75
CA ILE A 223 -9.95 -22.05 6.92
C ILE A 223 -10.47 -22.06 8.36
N LEU A 224 -10.67 -23.26 8.93
CA LEU A 224 -11.14 -23.41 10.30
C LEU A 224 -10.16 -22.83 11.31
N ASP A 225 -8.86 -23.08 11.11
CA ASP A 225 -7.82 -22.51 11.97
C ASP A 225 -7.83 -20.99 11.91
N TRP A 226 -7.91 -20.42 10.69
CA TRP A 226 -8.01 -18.96 10.52
C TRP A 226 -9.24 -18.36 11.20
N LEU A 227 -10.41 -18.99 11.07
CA LEU A 227 -11.62 -18.51 11.74
C LEU A 227 -11.46 -18.55 13.26
N ASN A 228 -10.85 -19.61 13.82
CA ASN A 228 -10.58 -19.70 15.26
C ASN A 228 -9.58 -18.62 15.72
N ILE A 229 -8.51 -18.38 14.96
CA ILE A 229 -7.51 -17.34 15.22
C ILE A 229 -8.18 -15.95 15.23
N LEU A 230 -8.92 -15.64 14.16
CA LEU A 230 -9.59 -14.34 13.99
C LEU A 230 -10.68 -14.10 15.03
N GLY A 231 -11.30 -15.16 15.56
CA GLY A 231 -12.25 -15.07 16.67
C GLY A 231 -11.66 -14.50 17.96
N GLY A 232 -10.33 -14.56 18.13
CA GLY A 232 -9.61 -13.94 19.25
C GLY A 232 -9.14 -12.50 18.98
N MET A 233 -9.30 -11.96 17.76
CA MET A 233 -8.69 -10.69 17.32
C MET A 233 -9.76 -9.61 17.06
N LEU A 234 -10.56 -9.27 18.07
CA LEU A 234 -11.74 -8.40 17.92
C LEU A 234 -11.40 -6.94 17.57
N SER A 235 -10.18 -6.49 17.88
CA SER A 235 -9.70 -5.12 17.58
C SER A 235 -9.06 -4.98 16.20
N LEU A 236 -9.12 -6.03 15.35
CA LEU A 236 -8.43 -6.05 14.07
C LEU A 236 -9.08 -5.07 13.08
N GLN A 237 -8.26 -4.14 12.56
CA GLN A 237 -8.65 -3.12 11.59
C GLN A 237 -8.19 -3.47 10.17
N SER A 238 -7.05 -4.14 10.05
CA SER A 238 -6.50 -4.54 8.75
C SER A 238 -6.06 -6.00 8.76
N LEU A 239 -6.59 -6.78 7.81
CA LEU A 239 -6.22 -8.18 7.61
C LEU A 239 -5.74 -8.40 6.18
N ARG A 240 -4.50 -8.90 6.02
CA ARG A 240 -3.95 -9.32 4.73
C ARG A 240 -3.46 -10.77 4.82
N LEU A 241 -4.03 -11.65 4.00
CA LEU A 241 -3.62 -13.05 3.90
C LEU A 241 -3.22 -13.35 2.46
N GLY A 242 -1.91 -13.49 2.22
CA GLY A 242 -1.32 -13.85 0.94
C GLY A 242 -0.94 -15.33 0.93
N HIS A 243 -1.59 -16.16 0.09
CA HIS A 243 -1.32 -17.60 0.01
C HIS A 243 -1.24 -18.31 1.38
N ALA A 244 -1.90 -17.76 2.38
CA ALA A 244 -1.80 -18.18 3.78
C ALA A 244 -2.84 -19.23 4.18
N ILE A 245 -3.76 -19.59 3.30
CA ILE A 245 -4.82 -20.57 3.56
C ILE A 245 -4.42 -21.91 2.94
N SER A 246 -4.54 -23.00 3.71
CA SER A 246 -4.29 -24.35 3.20
C SER A 246 -5.50 -24.88 2.44
N SER A 247 -5.26 -25.39 1.23
CA SER A 247 -6.23 -26.14 0.42
C SER A 247 -6.45 -27.56 0.99
N GLY A 248 -6.62 -27.67 2.30
CA GLY A 248 -6.88 -28.97 2.91
C GLY A 248 -8.20 -29.56 2.41
N SER A 249 -8.22 -30.86 2.16
CA SER A 249 -9.46 -31.60 1.94
C SER A 249 -10.25 -31.61 3.25
N GLU A 250 -10.97 -30.52 3.52
CA GLU A 250 -11.85 -30.47 4.69
C GLU A 250 -12.94 -31.54 4.53
N SER A 251 -13.15 -32.29 5.60
CA SER A 251 -14.24 -33.25 5.63
C SER A 251 -15.56 -32.53 5.28
N PRO A 252 -16.43 -33.07 4.46
CA PRO A 252 -17.67 -32.40 4.01
C PRO A 252 -18.61 -32.02 5.16
N ASN A 253 -18.33 -32.44 6.38
CA ASN A 253 -19.14 -32.18 7.58
C ASN A 253 -18.56 -31.09 8.51
N VAL A 254 -17.55 -30.36 8.10
CA VAL A 254 -16.99 -29.28 8.95
C VAL A 254 -17.96 -28.11 9.02
N VAL A 255 -18.36 -27.75 10.23
CA VAL A 255 -19.16 -26.56 10.49
C VAL A 255 -18.21 -25.40 10.83
N PHE A 256 -18.17 -24.41 9.95
CA PHE A 256 -17.37 -23.21 10.18
C PHE A 256 -18.07 -22.23 11.11
N PRO A 257 -17.36 -21.66 12.10
CA PRO A 257 -17.90 -20.59 12.93
C PRO A 257 -18.08 -19.31 12.09
N VAL A 258 -18.99 -18.44 12.52
CA VAL A 258 -19.15 -17.09 11.99
C VAL A 258 -18.46 -16.13 12.95
N ILE A 259 -17.54 -15.33 12.42
CA ILE A 259 -16.71 -14.42 13.20
C ILE A 259 -17.11 -12.97 12.90
N HIS A 260 -17.31 -12.19 13.94
CA HIS A 260 -17.60 -10.75 13.88
C HIS A 260 -16.31 -9.97 14.04
N LEU A 261 -15.95 -9.18 13.01
CA LEU A 261 -14.83 -8.26 13.01
C LEU A 261 -15.38 -6.85 12.73
N ASP A 262 -16.02 -6.29 13.77
CA ASP A 262 -16.76 -5.04 13.64
C ASP A 262 -15.85 -3.82 13.45
N ASP A 263 -14.57 -3.93 13.77
CA ASP A 263 -13.56 -2.88 13.59
C ASP A 263 -12.74 -3.02 12.29
N LEU A 264 -13.00 -4.07 11.49
CA LEU A 264 -12.21 -4.32 10.28
C LEU A 264 -12.53 -3.30 9.18
N ASP A 265 -11.50 -2.53 8.78
CA ASP A 265 -11.55 -1.52 7.73
C ASP A 265 -11.03 -2.05 6.38
N MET A 266 -10.09 -3.01 6.41
CA MET A 266 -9.46 -3.56 5.22
C MET A 266 -9.34 -5.07 5.31
N LEU A 267 -9.86 -5.78 4.31
CA LEU A 267 -9.69 -7.22 4.11
C LEU A 267 -9.03 -7.48 2.75
N SER A 268 -7.80 -8.00 2.77
CA SER A 268 -7.08 -8.36 1.55
C SER A 268 -6.73 -9.85 1.57
N LEU A 269 -7.25 -10.60 0.61
CA LEU A 269 -7.02 -12.03 0.47
C LEU A 269 -6.39 -12.32 -0.88
N ASN A 270 -5.27 -13.06 -0.87
CA ASN A 270 -4.59 -13.54 -2.06
C ASN A 270 -4.44 -15.06 -1.96
N GLY A 271 -4.86 -15.79 -3.00
CA GLY A 271 -4.78 -17.25 -3.05
C GLY A 271 -5.91 -17.89 -3.87
N PRO A 272 -6.17 -19.19 -3.70
CA PRO A 272 -7.23 -19.85 -4.41
C PRO A 272 -8.61 -19.24 -4.12
N LEU A 273 -9.41 -19.01 -5.17
CA LEU A 273 -10.71 -18.31 -5.09
C LEU A 273 -11.66 -18.97 -4.09
N HIS A 274 -11.72 -20.32 -4.09
CA HIS A 274 -12.63 -21.06 -3.24
C HIS A 274 -12.38 -20.81 -1.76
N GLU A 275 -11.13 -20.88 -1.30
CA GLU A 275 -10.73 -20.64 0.08
C GLU A 275 -11.00 -19.20 0.50
N CYS A 276 -10.63 -18.24 -0.36
CA CYS A 276 -10.88 -16.82 -0.09
C CYS A 276 -12.37 -16.53 0.09
N VAL A 277 -13.22 -17.09 -0.78
CA VAL A 277 -14.68 -16.86 -0.71
C VAL A 277 -15.32 -17.53 0.49
N ILE A 278 -14.88 -18.75 0.87
CA ILE A 278 -15.37 -19.41 2.09
C ILE A 278 -15.00 -18.57 3.31
N LEU A 279 -13.77 -18.08 3.41
CA LEU A 279 -13.38 -17.21 4.52
C LEU A 279 -14.26 -15.96 4.57
N VAL A 280 -14.44 -15.25 3.45
CA VAL A 280 -15.31 -14.06 3.35
C VAL A 280 -16.75 -14.36 3.77
N LYS A 281 -17.28 -15.54 3.43
CA LYS A 281 -18.64 -15.98 3.79
C LYS A 281 -18.83 -16.02 5.30
N HIS A 282 -17.81 -16.45 6.04
CA HIS A 282 -17.86 -16.67 7.48
C HIS A 282 -17.38 -15.47 8.31
N LEU A 283 -16.95 -14.37 7.66
CA LEU A 283 -16.63 -13.11 8.31
C LEU A 283 -17.80 -12.12 8.20
N ILE A 284 -18.25 -11.60 9.33
CA ILE A 284 -19.16 -10.46 9.40
C ILE A 284 -18.30 -9.22 9.67
N VAL A 285 -18.29 -8.31 8.72
CA VAL A 285 -17.49 -7.08 8.76
C VAL A 285 -18.39 -5.88 8.51
N ARG A 286 -17.92 -4.67 8.86
CA ARG A 286 -18.64 -3.42 8.62
C ARG A 286 -18.96 -3.23 7.12
N PRO A 287 -20.05 -2.56 6.78
CA PRO A 287 -20.37 -2.25 5.38
C PRO A 287 -19.33 -1.36 4.68
N CYS A 288 -18.53 -0.60 5.43
CA CYS A 288 -17.45 0.24 4.91
C CYS A 288 -16.09 -0.47 4.82
N CYS A 289 -16.01 -1.75 5.17
CA CYS A 289 -14.76 -2.50 5.06
C CYS A 289 -14.33 -2.64 3.59
N GLY A 290 -13.10 -2.21 3.27
CA GLY A 290 -12.49 -2.47 1.97
C GLY A 290 -12.25 -3.96 1.73
N LEU A 291 -12.43 -4.45 0.49
CA LEU A 291 -12.18 -5.84 0.10
C LEU A 291 -11.27 -5.91 -1.11
N THR A 292 -10.13 -6.57 -0.95
CA THR A 292 -9.25 -6.94 -2.06
C THR A 292 -9.18 -8.46 -2.17
N LEU A 293 -9.60 -9.02 -3.29
CA LEU A 293 -9.46 -10.42 -3.63
C LEU A 293 -8.52 -10.56 -4.82
N LEU A 294 -7.36 -11.17 -4.60
CA LEU A 294 -6.37 -11.48 -5.63
C LEU A 294 -6.28 -13.00 -5.76
N CYS A 295 -7.02 -13.57 -6.70
CA CYS A 295 -7.12 -15.03 -6.81
C CYS A 295 -6.36 -15.54 -8.02
N ASP A 296 -5.41 -16.44 -7.77
CA ASP A 296 -4.62 -17.09 -8.82
C ASP A 296 -5.32 -18.31 -9.40
N HIS A 297 -5.08 -18.55 -10.68
CA HIS A 297 -5.42 -19.81 -11.35
C HIS A 297 -6.87 -20.25 -11.18
N VAL A 298 -7.82 -19.35 -11.45
CA VAL A 298 -9.24 -19.68 -11.43
C VAL A 298 -9.56 -20.65 -12.54
N GLN A 299 -10.07 -21.85 -12.21
CA GLN A 299 -10.56 -22.83 -13.16
C GLN A 299 -12.07 -22.71 -13.32
N LEU A 300 -12.55 -22.58 -14.56
CA LEU A 300 -13.96 -22.68 -14.90
C LEU A 300 -14.41 -24.14 -14.75
N GLY A 301 -15.14 -24.47 -13.72
CA GLY A 301 -15.64 -25.86 -13.54
C GLY A 301 -16.16 -26.15 -12.14
N PHE A 302 -15.82 -25.34 -11.18
CA PHE A 302 -16.39 -25.41 -9.85
C PHE A 302 -17.76 -24.72 -9.81
N ASP A 303 -18.57 -24.98 -8.80
CA ASP A 303 -19.88 -24.34 -8.61
C ASP A 303 -19.75 -22.81 -8.35
N GLN A 304 -19.24 -22.12 -9.38
CA GLN A 304 -18.93 -20.68 -9.35
C GLN A 304 -20.16 -19.86 -9.00
N ARG A 305 -21.37 -20.33 -9.34
CA ARG A 305 -22.61 -19.59 -9.06
C ARG A 305 -22.80 -19.34 -7.57
N GLN A 306 -22.46 -20.32 -6.72
CA GLN A 306 -22.54 -20.15 -5.28
C GLN A 306 -21.48 -19.15 -4.77
N LEU A 307 -20.26 -19.22 -5.30
CA LEU A 307 -19.18 -18.28 -4.95
C LEU A 307 -19.54 -16.86 -5.35
N TRP A 308 -20.03 -16.66 -6.58
CA TRP A 308 -20.47 -15.35 -7.04
C TRP A 308 -21.63 -14.79 -6.22
N ALA A 309 -22.60 -15.60 -5.84
CA ALA A 309 -23.70 -15.18 -4.99
C ALA A 309 -23.24 -14.68 -3.61
N ILE A 310 -22.17 -15.27 -3.04
CA ILE A 310 -21.58 -14.81 -1.77
C ILE A 310 -20.92 -13.43 -1.95
N ILE A 311 -20.09 -13.29 -2.99
CA ILE A 311 -19.40 -12.04 -3.30
C ILE A 311 -20.42 -10.95 -3.63
N GLU A 312 -21.41 -11.25 -4.48
CA GLU A 312 -22.49 -10.32 -4.85
C GLU A 312 -23.25 -9.82 -3.62
N LYS A 313 -23.59 -10.71 -2.70
CA LYS A 313 -24.28 -10.32 -1.47
C LYS A 313 -23.45 -9.32 -0.65
N LYS A 314 -22.14 -9.51 -0.57
CA LYS A 314 -21.21 -8.60 0.14
C LYS A 314 -21.11 -7.26 -0.59
N ILE A 315 -20.81 -7.25 -1.90
CA ILE A 315 -20.73 -6.02 -2.72
C ILE A 315 -22.04 -5.22 -2.63
N ASN A 316 -23.20 -5.88 -2.76
CA ASN A 316 -24.48 -5.22 -2.66
C ASN A 316 -24.80 -4.66 -1.26
N SER A 317 -24.33 -5.31 -0.20
CA SER A 317 -24.43 -4.78 1.17
C SER A 317 -23.66 -3.48 1.33
N TRP A 318 -22.46 -3.41 0.75
CA TRP A 318 -21.61 -2.23 0.79
C TRP A 318 -22.09 -1.12 -0.12
N ALA A 319 -22.49 -1.44 -1.36
CA ALA A 319 -23.02 -0.46 -2.32
C ALA A 319 -24.29 0.27 -1.85
N LYS A 320 -25.06 -0.30 -0.92
CA LYS A 320 -26.21 0.39 -0.31
C LYS A 320 -25.80 1.60 0.52
N ASN A 321 -24.64 1.55 1.17
CA ASN A 321 -24.19 2.58 2.09
C ASN A 321 -23.22 3.58 1.41
N ALA A 322 -22.45 3.11 0.42
CA ALA A 322 -21.52 3.93 -0.35
C ALA A 322 -21.48 3.43 -1.81
N PRO A 323 -22.31 4.00 -2.70
CA PRO A 323 -22.31 3.58 -4.10
C PRO A 323 -21.00 3.92 -4.79
N TYR A 324 -20.47 2.96 -5.56
CA TYR A 324 -19.20 3.12 -6.28
C TYR A 324 -19.34 4.16 -7.38
N ARG A 325 -18.67 5.29 -7.22
CA ARG A 325 -18.69 6.38 -8.19
C ARG A 325 -17.63 6.22 -9.28
N ARG A 326 -16.58 5.46 -9.00
CA ARG A 326 -15.44 5.29 -9.89
C ARG A 326 -15.10 3.82 -10.00
N LEU A 327 -15.21 3.25 -11.18
CA LEU A 327 -14.90 1.84 -11.45
C LEU A 327 -13.68 1.71 -12.35
N ASN A 328 -12.86 0.71 -12.07
CA ASN A 328 -11.80 0.23 -12.93
C ASN A 328 -12.10 -1.19 -13.36
N ALA A 329 -12.04 -1.48 -14.64
CA ALA A 329 -12.21 -2.82 -15.17
C ALA A 329 -11.06 -3.13 -16.14
N VAL A 330 -10.36 -4.23 -15.85
CA VAL A 330 -9.19 -4.67 -16.61
C VAL A 330 -9.41 -6.10 -17.07
N ALA A 331 -9.12 -6.37 -18.32
CA ALA A 331 -9.10 -7.72 -18.88
C ALA A 331 -7.86 -7.96 -19.73
N SER A 332 -7.19 -9.07 -19.49
CA SER A 332 -6.06 -9.54 -20.27
C SER A 332 -6.12 -11.06 -20.47
N ALA A 333 -5.22 -11.60 -21.27
CA ALA A 333 -5.12 -13.05 -21.47
C ALA A 333 -4.78 -13.84 -20.19
N VAL A 334 -4.21 -13.14 -19.17
CA VAL A 334 -3.69 -13.78 -17.96
C VAL A 334 -4.43 -13.38 -16.68
N PHE A 335 -5.22 -12.31 -16.72
CA PHE A 335 -6.05 -11.92 -15.57
C PHE A 335 -7.23 -11.04 -15.97
N VAL A 336 -8.26 -11.05 -15.14
CA VAL A 336 -9.39 -10.12 -15.19
C VAL A 336 -9.55 -9.46 -13.83
N SER A 337 -9.86 -8.17 -13.80
CA SER A 337 -10.01 -7.41 -12.56
C SER A 337 -11.13 -6.39 -12.68
N ILE A 338 -11.84 -6.17 -11.57
CA ILE A 338 -12.77 -5.06 -11.41
C ILE A 338 -12.68 -4.51 -10.00
N GLY A 339 -12.78 -3.19 -9.87
CA GLY A 339 -12.72 -2.53 -8.58
C GLY A 339 -13.11 -1.07 -8.65
N ASN A 340 -13.17 -0.40 -7.50
CA ASN A 340 -13.30 1.04 -7.48
C ASN A 340 -11.93 1.73 -7.47
N LEU A 341 -11.86 2.88 -8.14
CA LEU A 341 -10.67 3.72 -8.15
C LEU A 341 -10.67 4.67 -6.92
N PRO A 342 -9.52 4.94 -6.31
CA PRO A 342 -9.37 5.98 -5.30
C PRO A 342 -9.72 7.36 -5.88
N ARG A 343 -9.99 8.35 -5.02
CA ARG A 343 -10.24 9.73 -5.46
C ARG A 343 -8.97 10.36 -6.05
N GLU A 344 -9.12 11.20 -7.09
CA GLU A 344 -7.99 11.98 -7.63
C GLU A 344 -7.53 12.98 -6.56
N GLY A 345 -6.26 12.94 -6.19
CA GLY A 345 -5.67 13.81 -5.16
C GLY A 345 -5.59 13.21 -3.77
N ASP A 346 -6.23 12.07 -3.54
CA ASP A 346 -6.00 11.31 -2.32
C ASP A 346 -4.60 10.66 -2.42
N GLY A 347 -3.62 11.27 -1.78
CA GLY A 347 -2.38 10.56 -1.47
C GLY A 347 -2.73 9.30 -0.66
N TRP A 348 -1.83 8.34 -0.59
CA TRP A 348 -2.00 7.08 0.16
C TRP A 348 -2.37 7.27 1.65
N GLU A 349 -2.40 8.53 2.13
CA GLU A 349 -2.68 8.94 3.51
C GLU A 349 -4.12 9.43 3.77
N SER A 350 -4.98 9.51 2.75
CA SER A 350 -6.35 9.99 2.94
C SER A 350 -7.16 8.98 3.77
N LYS A 351 -7.51 9.37 4.99
CA LYS A 351 -8.31 8.57 5.95
C LYS A 351 -9.78 8.41 5.56
N GLU A 352 -10.26 9.15 4.56
CA GLU A 352 -11.62 9.04 4.00
C GLU A 352 -11.59 8.28 2.68
N VAL A 353 -11.09 7.06 2.69
CA VAL A 353 -11.16 6.18 1.52
C VAL A 353 -12.55 5.59 1.46
N ASP A 354 -13.31 5.89 0.39
CA ASP A 354 -14.48 5.06 0.03
C ASP A 354 -14.04 3.59 0.04
N PRO A 355 -14.85 2.67 0.58
CA PRO A 355 -14.43 1.28 0.72
C PRO A 355 -13.94 0.76 -0.64
N ALA A 356 -12.64 0.47 -0.71
CA ALA A 356 -12.03 0.00 -1.93
C ALA A 356 -12.38 -1.46 -2.14
N ILE A 357 -13.10 -1.78 -3.22
CA ILE A 357 -13.29 -3.17 -3.64
C ILE A 357 -12.45 -3.41 -4.87
N THR A 358 -11.61 -4.42 -4.82
CA THR A 358 -10.85 -4.91 -5.97
C THR A 358 -10.92 -6.43 -6.00
N ILE A 359 -11.36 -6.98 -7.12
CA ILE A 359 -11.37 -8.41 -7.37
C ILE A 359 -10.53 -8.65 -8.62
N SER A 360 -9.43 -9.36 -8.47
CA SER A 360 -8.52 -9.73 -9.56
C SER A 360 -8.41 -11.25 -9.61
N LEU A 361 -8.62 -11.82 -10.78
CA LEU A 361 -8.57 -13.25 -11.03
C LEU A 361 -7.48 -13.55 -12.04
N GLY A 362 -6.47 -14.30 -11.65
CA GLY A 362 -5.46 -14.86 -12.55
C GLY A 362 -6.05 -16.04 -13.33
N LEU A 363 -5.72 -16.13 -14.61
CA LEU A 363 -6.28 -17.12 -15.53
C LEU A 363 -5.25 -18.19 -15.90
N LEU A 364 -5.70 -19.43 -16.03
CA LEU A 364 -4.91 -20.51 -16.63
C LEU A 364 -5.01 -20.50 -18.16
N TYR A 365 -6.17 -20.11 -18.69
CA TYR A 365 -6.45 -20.11 -20.13
C TYR A 365 -7.11 -18.81 -20.55
N SER A 366 -6.65 -18.24 -21.66
CA SER A 366 -7.18 -16.98 -22.21
C SER A 366 -8.66 -17.03 -22.58
N GLN A 367 -9.15 -18.19 -23.00
CA GLN A 367 -10.58 -18.41 -23.34
C GLN A 367 -11.53 -18.24 -22.13
N GLU A 368 -11.01 -18.26 -20.91
CA GLU A 368 -11.78 -18.05 -19.69
C GLU A 368 -11.96 -16.57 -19.35
N ALA A 369 -11.17 -15.69 -19.96
CA ALA A 369 -11.19 -14.26 -19.67
C ALA A 369 -12.57 -13.63 -19.87
N VAL A 370 -13.20 -13.93 -21.01
CA VAL A 370 -14.49 -13.33 -21.39
C VAL A 370 -15.61 -13.66 -20.40
N PRO A 371 -15.94 -14.94 -20.13
CA PRO A 371 -17.02 -15.26 -19.20
C PRO A 371 -16.75 -14.80 -17.77
N LEU A 372 -15.49 -14.84 -17.32
CA LEU A 372 -15.13 -14.35 -15.98
C LEU A 372 -15.25 -12.84 -15.87
N PHE A 373 -14.78 -12.08 -16.88
CA PHE A 373 -14.92 -10.64 -16.92
C PHE A 373 -16.40 -10.22 -16.84
N HIS A 374 -17.27 -10.86 -17.62
CA HIS A 374 -18.72 -10.58 -17.56
C HIS A 374 -19.32 -10.91 -16.21
N SER A 375 -18.94 -12.05 -15.63
CA SER A 375 -19.40 -12.45 -14.31
C SER A 375 -18.99 -11.41 -13.25
N LEU A 376 -17.74 -10.95 -13.29
CA LEU A 376 -17.25 -9.90 -12.39
C LEU A 376 -17.97 -8.57 -12.62
N PHE A 377 -18.11 -8.17 -13.88
CA PHE A 377 -18.74 -6.90 -14.23
C PHE A 377 -20.20 -6.86 -13.75
N ALA A 378 -20.93 -7.96 -13.89
CA ALA A 378 -22.32 -8.10 -13.43
C ALA A 378 -22.46 -7.92 -11.91
N LEU A 379 -21.44 -8.23 -11.10
CA LEU A 379 -21.47 -8.01 -9.65
C LEU A 379 -21.66 -6.54 -9.28
N PHE A 380 -21.23 -5.62 -10.16
CA PHE A 380 -21.29 -4.18 -9.93
C PHE A 380 -22.48 -3.50 -10.61
N GLU A 381 -23.36 -4.25 -11.28
CA GLU A 381 -24.49 -3.71 -12.06
C GLU A 381 -25.32 -2.69 -11.28
N ARG A 382 -25.61 -2.95 -10.00
CA ARG A 382 -26.38 -2.02 -9.15
C ARG A 382 -25.67 -0.70 -8.90
N SER A 383 -24.36 -0.65 -9.05
CA SER A 383 -23.56 0.56 -8.87
C SER A 383 -23.48 1.42 -10.14
N PHE A 384 -23.82 0.87 -11.32
CA PHE A 384 -23.68 1.57 -12.60
C PHE A 384 -24.45 2.88 -12.64
N LEU A 385 -25.64 2.93 -12.01
CA LEU A 385 -26.44 4.15 -11.90
C LEU A 385 -25.73 5.30 -11.17
N TYR A 386 -24.79 4.99 -10.29
CA TYR A 386 -24.06 5.96 -9.47
C TYR A 386 -22.67 6.25 -10.00
N THR A 387 -22.20 5.45 -10.96
CA THR A 387 -20.84 5.54 -11.50
C THR A 387 -20.71 6.76 -12.41
N THR A 388 -19.79 7.65 -12.05
CA THR A 388 -19.47 8.87 -12.82
C THR A 388 -18.17 8.74 -13.61
N SER A 389 -17.29 7.81 -13.23
CA SER A 389 -16.02 7.55 -13.91
C SER A 389 -15.80 6.05 -14.08
N LEU A 390 -15.47 5.63 -15.30
CA LEU A 390 -15.15 4.26 -15.65
C LEU A 390 -13.80 4.20 -16.35
N GLN A 391 -12.89 3.38 -15.84
CA GLN A 391 -11.63 3.06 -16.50
C GLN A 391 -11.73 1.65 -17.10
N LEU A 392 -11.40 1.52 -18.36
CA LEU A 392 -11.34 0.26 -19.09
C LEU A 392 -9.93 0.06 -19.65
N TRP A 393 -9.35 -1.09 -19.34
CA TRP A 393 -8.11 -1.55 -19.95
C TRP A 393 -8.28 -3.00 -20.40
N ILE A 394 -8.15 -3.27 -21.69
CA ILE A 394 -8.33 -4.60 -22.26
C ILE A 394 -7.19 -4.89 -23.22
N SER A 395 -6.48 -5.98 -22.99
CA SER A 395 -5.29 -6.32 -23.77
C SER A 395 -5.58 -6.74 -25.23
N HIS A 396 -4.52 -6.74 -26.03
CA HIS A 396 -4.53 -6.96 -27.48
C HIS A 396 -4.90 -8.39 -27.95
N ASP A 397 -5.28 -9.31 -27.07
CA ASP A 397 -5.58 -10.67 -27.42
C ASP A 397 -6.85 -10.75 -28.32
N PRO A 398 -6.92 -11.70 -29.31
CA PRO A 398 -8.13 -11.95 -30.11
C PRO A 398 -9.41 -12.17 -29.29
N ALA A 399 -9.29 -12.68 -28.07
CA ALA A 399 -10.40 -12.74 -27.11
C ALA A 399 -10.96 -11.35 -26.74
N GLY A 400 -10.18 -10.28 -26.89
CA GLY A 400 -10.60 -8.92 -26.54
C GLY A 400 -11.85 -8.44 -27.28
N ALA A 401 -12.00 -8.74 -28.57
CA ALA A 401 -13.19 -8.37 -29.34
C ALA A 401 -14.47 -9.04 -28.82
N GLU A 402 -14.38 -10.29 -28.38
CA GLU A 402 -15.51 -11.04 -27.84
C GLU A 402 -15.94 -10.57 -26.45
N VAL A 403 -15.01 -9.94 -25.70
CA VAL A 403 -15.33 -9.30 -24.41
C VAL A 403 -16.31 -8.15 -24.57
N PHE A 404 -16.23 -7.41 -25.70
CA PHE A 404 -16.99 -6.16 -25.87
C PHE A 404 -18.45 -6.36 -26.20
N LEU A 405 -18.81 -7.39 -26.96
CA LEU A 405 -20.20 -7.58 -27.41
C LEU A 405 -21.20 -7.60 -26.25
N PRO A 406 -20.97 -8.40 -25.20
CA PRO A 406 -21.86 -8.39 -24.03
C PRO A 406 -21.71 -7.13 -23.15
N LEU A 407 -20.54 -6.43 -23.16
CA LEU A 407 -20.37 -5.17 -22.42
C LEU A 407 -21.29 -4.06 -22.89
N VAL A 408 -21.63 -4.02 -24.17
CA VAL A 408 -22.54 -3.00 -24.74
C VAL A 408 -23.89 -2.98 -24.01
N ASP A 409 -24.41 -4.13 -23.64
CA ASP A 409 -25.66 -4.22 -22.87
C ASP A 409 -25.51 -3.64 -21.47
N ASN A 410 -24.37 -3.85 -20.83
CA ASN A 410 -24.07 -3.30 -19.50
C ASN A 410 -23.89 -1.79 -19.54
N PHE A 411 -23.44 -1.19 -20.65
CA PHE A 411 -23.29 0.26 -20.76
C PHE A 411 -24.61 1.01 -20.69
N ARG A 412 -25.76 0.35 -20.90
CA ARG A 412 -27.08 0.95 -20.68
C ARG A 412 -27.32 1.37 -19.22
N GLY A 413 -26.65 0.69 -18.27
CA GLY A 413 -26.75 1.02 -16.84
C GLY A 413 -26.00 2.29 -16.43
N PHE A 414 -25.00 2.73 -17.21
CA PHE A 414 -24.16 3.88 -16.88
C PHE A 414 -24.73 5.22 -17.34
N VAL A 415 -25.92 5.56 -16.88
CA VAL A 415 -26.63 6.78 -17.32
C VAL A 415 -25.96 8.07 -16.85
N ASN A 416 -25.20 8.03 -15.75
CA ASN A 416 -24.52 9.18 -15.14
C ASN A 416 -23.01 9.21 -15.38
N LEU A 417 -22.49 8.38 -16.28
CA LEU A 417 -21.05 8.31 -16.56
C LEU A 417 -20.58 9.59 -17.26
N GLU A 418 -19.79 10.39 -16.57
CA GLU A 418 -19.23 11.64 -17.10
C GLU A 418 -17.84 11.48 -17.70
N LYS A 419 -17.02 10.56 -17.14
CA LYS A 419 -15.65 10.33 -17.54
C LYS A 419 -15.43 8.86 -17.92
N LEU A 420 -14.96 8.64 -19.17
CA LEU A 420 -14.53 7.32 -19.63
C LEU A 420 -13.03 7.34 -19.90
N MET A 421 -12.30 6.48 -19.21
CA MET A 421 -10.88 6.28 -19.39
C MET A 421 -10.64 4.99 -20.14
N VAL A 422 -9.82 5.05 -21.19
CA VAL A 422 -9.60 3.95 -22.14
C VAL A 422 -8.10 3.73 -22.29
N GLY A 423 -7.65 2.55 -21.93
CA GLY A 423 -6.26 2.14 -22.11
C GLY A 423 -6.09 1.10 -23.19
N ASN A 424 -4.91 1.09 -23.84
CA ASN A 424 -4.52 0.21 -24.93
C ASN A 424 -5.06 0.58 -26.33
N ASP A 425 -4.26 0.30 -27.35
CA ASP A 425 -4.49 0.69 -28.76
C ASP A 425 -5.71 0.04 -29.43
N SER A 426 -6.09 -1.15 -29.02
CA SER A 426 -7.21 -1.87 -29.65
C SER A 426 -8.56 -1.43 -29.15
N LEU A 427 -8.64 -0.89 -27.92
CA LEU A 427 -9.90 -0.55 -27.30
C LEU A 427 -10.66 0.55 -28.06
N PRO A 428 -10.07 1.66 -28.50
CA PRO A 428 -10.76 2.67 -29.31
C PRO A 428 -11.34 2.12 -30.60
N LYS A 429 -10.61 1.21 -31.27
CA LYS A 429 -11.04 0.59 -32.56
C LYS A 429 -12.29 -0.26 -32.42
N LEU A 430 -12.46 -0.93 -31.29
CA LEU A 430 -13.55 -1.86 -31.03
C LEU A 430 -14.72 -1.18 -30.34
N LEU A 431 -14.44 -0.40 -29.30
CA LEU A 431 -15.45 0.18 -28.44
C LEU A 431 -16.29 1.25 -29.15
N PHE A 432 -15.67 2.21 -29.85
CA PHE A 432 -16.42 3.31 -30.45
C PHE A 432 -17.37 2.92 -31.56
N PRO A 433 -17.02 2.03 -32.52
CA PRO A 433 -17.99 1.50 -33.48
C PRO A 433 -19.18 0.79 -32.81
N LEU A 434 -18.92 -0.02 -31.75
CA LEU A 434 -20.00 -0.70 -31.03
C LEU A 434 -20.96 0.27 -30.33
N LEU A 435 -20.42 1.33 -29.74
CA LEU A 435 -21.25 2.38 -29.13
C LEU A 435 -22.09 3.15 -30.14
N GLN A 436 -21.62 3.28 -31.40
CA GLN A 436 -22.37 3.92 -32.49
C GLN A 436 -23.49 3.05 -33.06
N HIS A 437 -23.27 1.74 -33.12
CA HIS A 437 -24.25 0.79 -33.69
C HIS A 437 -25.43 0.46 -32.76
N ALA A 438 -25.37 0.91 -31.52
CA ALA A 438 -26.49 0.72 -30.59
C ALA A 438 -27.75 1.52 -31.02
N ASN A 439 -28.93 0.92 -30.84
CA ASN A 439 -30.21 1.55 -31.19
C ASN A 439 -30.52 2.82 -30.39
N SER A 440 -29.80 3.06 -29.30
CA SER A 440 -29.93 4.24 -28.44
C SER A 440 -28.56 4.82 -28.14
N VAL A 441 -28.47 6.11 -27.80
CA VAL A 441 -27.19 6.72 -27.35
C VAL A 441 -26.83 6.11 -26.02
N LEU A 442 -25.79 5.28 -26.04
CA LEU A 442 -25.18 4.74 -24.83
C LEU A 442 -24.31 5.81 -24.16
N LEU A 443 -24.23 5.74 -22.83
CA LEU A 443 -23.42 6.63 -22.00
C LEU A 443 -23.74 8.11 -22.25
N PRO A 444 -25.01 8.55 -22.09
CA PRO A 444 -25.46 9.89 -22.54
C PRO A 444 -24.74 11.03 -21.81
N ALA A 445 -24.33 10.83 -20.57
CA ALA A 445 -23.70 11.86 -19.72
C ALA A 445 -22.20 12.07 -19.96
N ILE A 446 -21.54 11.32 -20.86
CA ILE A 446 -20.08 11.45 -21.09
C ILE A 446 -19.73 12.87 -21.53
N LYS A 447 -18.86 13.51 -20.74
CA LYS A 447 -18.27 14.83 -21.00
C LYS A 447 -16.80 14.74 -21.34
N SER A 448 -16.08 13.73 -20.80
CA SER A 448 -14.64 13.60 -20.92
C SER A 448 -14.21 12.19 -21.33
N LEU A 449 -13.28 12.12 -22.26
CA LEU A 449 -12.55 10.91 -22.62
C LEU A 449 -11.10 11.07 -22.20
N PHE A 450 -10.54 10.03 -21.61
CA PHE A 450 -9.15 9.98 -21.21
C PHE A 450 -8.48 8.74 -21.81
N PHE A 451 -7.39 8.92 -22.52
CA PHE A 451 -6.62 7.85 -23.15
C PHE A 451 -5.28 7.69 -22.47
N PHE A 452 -4.93 6.47 -22.11
CA PHE A 452 -3.63 6.13 -21.55
C PHE A 452 -3.06 4.90 -22.26
N ASP A 453 -1.75 4.88 -22.46
CA ASP A 453 -1.05 3.82 -23.21
C ASP A 453 -1.64 3.53 -24.61
N VAL A 454 -2.05 4.59 -25.32
CA VAL A 454 -2.63 4.52 -26.67
C VAL A 454 -1.70 5.21 -27.67
N THR A 455 -1.58 4.64 -28.88
CA THR A 455 -0.78 5.18 -29.97
C THR A 455 -1.65 5.93 -30.98
N PHE A 456 -1.37 7.22 -31.18
CA PHE A 456 -2.02 8.09 -32.18
C PHE A 456 -0.96 8.66 -33.13
N GLN A 457 -0.45 7.82 -34.02
CA GLN A 457 0.51 8.20 -35.06
C GLN A 457 -0.14 8.18 -36.44
N ASP A 458 0.53 8.79 -37.42
CA ASP A 458 0.12 8.77 -38.83
C ASP A 458 -0.06 7.33 -39.31
N GLY A 459 -1.26 7.01 -39.83
CA GLY A 459 -1.61 5.66 -40.24
C GLY A 459 -2.08 4.73 -39.12
N SER A 460 -2.18 5.21 -37.85
CA SER A 460 -2.83 4.42 -36.82
C SER A 460 -4.34 4.39 -37.03
N ASP A 461 -4.90 3.18 -37.04
CA ASP A 461 -6.33 2.99 -37.27
C ASP A 461 -7.21 3.40 -36.07
N SER A 462 -6.61 3.90 -34.97
CA SER A 462 -7.33 4.19 -33.72
C SER A 462 -8.06 5.53 -33.73
N ILE A 463 -7.54 6.53 -34.50
CA ILE A 463 -8.08 7.90 -34.50
C ILE A 463 -9.39 8.02 -35.28
N LEU A 464 -9.55 7.30 -36.38
CA LEU A 464 -10.73 7.40 -37.23
C LEU A 464 -12.01 6.96 -36.50
N PRO A 465 -12.07 5.79 -35.84
CA PRO A 465 -13.24 5.41 -35.04
C PRO A 465 -13.58 6.40 -33.93
N LEU A 466 -12.56 7.02 -33.32
CA LEU A 466 -12.77 8.07 -32.31
C LEU A 466 -13.37 9.32 -32.95
N ALA A 467 -12.83 9.81 -34.05
CA ALA A 467 -13.34 10.99 -34.75
C ALA A 467 -14.80 10.80 -35.22
N ASP A 468 -15.10 9.63 -35.78
CA ASP A 468 -16.46 9.28 -36.21
C ASP A 468 -17.43 9.19 -35.02
N PHE A 469 -17.00 8.62 -33.91
CA PHE A 469 -17.78 8.56 -32.67
C PHE A 469 -18.07 9.97 -32.12
N LEU A 470 -17.08 10.86 -32.09
CA LEU A 470 -17.27 12.24 -31.59
C LEU A 470 -18.25 13.01 -32.48
N ARG A 471 -18.14 12.87 -33.81
CA ARG A 471 -19.08 13.48 -34.78
C ARG A 471 -20.48 12.95 -34.60
N TRP A 472 -20.64 11.64 -34.52
CA TRP A 472 -21.92 10.97 -34.31
C TRP A 472 -22.60 11.40 -33.00
N ARG A 473 -21.85 11.58 -31.91
CA ARG A 473 -22.38 12.10 -30.65
C ARG A 473 -22.82 13.55 -30.74
N LYS A 474 -22.02 14.40 -31.40
CA LYS A 474 -22.33 15.82 -31.59
C LYS A 474 -23.65 16.00 -32.39
N GLU A 475 -23.81 15.23 -33.48
CA GLU A 475 -25.02 15.25 -34.31
C GLU A 475 -26.30 14.86 -33.53
N ARG A 476 -26.15 14.04 -32.49
CA ARG A 476 -27.28 13.62 -31.62
C ARG A 476 -27.48 14.47 -30.38
N GLY A 477 -26.71 15.55 -30.23
CA GLY A 477 -26.86 16.49 -29.11
C GLY A 477 -26.14 16.06 -27.82
N PHE A 478 -25.21 15.10 -27.88
CA PHE A 478 -24.42 14.60 -26.75
C PHE A 478 -22.91 14.79 -26.96
N PRO A 479 -22.42 16.02 -27.19
CA PRO A 479 -21.02 16.24 -27.52
C PRO A 479 -20.09 15.90 -26.33
N VAL A 480 -18.93 15.31 -26.66
CA VAL A 480 -17.82 15.21 -25.72
C VAL A 480 -17.11 16.55 -25.65
N GLN A 481 -16.84 17.06 -24.45
CA GLN A 481 -16.27 18.38 -24.23
C GLN A 481 -14.75 18.36 -24.18
N LYS A 482 -14.19 17.30 -23.61
CA LYS A 482 -12.75 17.22 -23.30
C LYS A 482 -12.19 15.85 -23.64
N ILE A 483 -10.99 15.85 -24.22
CA ILE A 483 -10.15 14.66 -24.41
C ILE A 483 -8.82 14.92 -23.74
N LYS A 484 -8.39 14.00 -22.88
CA LYS A 484 -7.03 13.98 -22.31
C LYS A 484 -6.29 12.76 -22.85
N ILE A 485 -5.05 12.95 -23.26
CA ILE A 485 -4.18 11.87 -23.74
C ILE A 485 -2.93 11.87 -22.86
N ASP A 486 -2.74 10.78 -22.14
CA ASP A 486 -1.58 10.50 -21.29
C ASP A 486 -0.88 9.26 -21.87
N SER A 487 0.09 9.50 -22.72
CA SER A 487 0.86 8.46 -23.41
C SER A 487 2.24 9.01 -23.77
N ASP A 488 3.23 8.12 -23.93
CA ASP A 488 4.57 8.49 -24.35
C ASP A 488 4.49 9.45 -25.57
N PRO A 489 5.11 10.64 -25.51
CA PRO A 489 5.11 11.62 -26.60
C PRO A 489 5.56 11.04 -27.96
N ARG A 490 6.38 9.99 -27.94
CA ARG A 490 6.83 9.28 -29.16
C ARG A 490 5.71 8.50 -29.84
N ARG A 491 4.61 8.18 -29.12
CA ARG A 491 3.44 7.45 -29.63
C ARG A 491 2.33 8.38 -30.13
N ILE A 492 2.47 9.69 -29.97
CA ILE A 492 1.43 10.68 -30.30
C ILE A 492 1.94 11.64 -31.37
N ASN A 493 1.29 11.69 -32.54
CA ASN A 493 1.42 12.79 -33.46
C ASN A 493 0.34 13.84 -33.20
N ARG A 494 0.70 14.91 -32.45
CA ARG A 494 -0.21 15.98 -32.06
C ARG A 494 -0.93 16.63 -33.25
N ARG A 495 -0.21 16.86 -34.36
CA ARG A 495 -0.81 17.45 -35.57
C ARG A 495 -1.82 16.51 -36.20
N TYR A 496 -1.53 15.22 -36.22
CA TYR A 496 -2.43 14.19 -36.74
C TYR A 496 -3.69 14.10 -35.91
N VAL A 497 -3.60 14.06 -34.58
CA VAL A 497 -4.74 14.05 -33.67
C VAL A 497 -5.63 15.28 -33.88
N LEU A 498 -5.05 16.49 -33.86
CA LEU A 498 -5.79 17.74 -34.02
C LEU A 498 -6.41 17.90 -35.41
N SER A 499 -5.87 17.29 -36.45
CA SER A 499 -6.46 17.33 -37.80
C SER A 499 -7.74 16.50 -37.92
N HIS A 500 -7.93 15.49 -37.07
CA HIS A 500 -9.08 14.59 -37.10
C HIS A 500 -10.13 14.92 -36.05
N ILE A 501 -9.73 15.56 -34.93
CA ILE A 501 -10.62 15.92 -33.83
C ILE A 501 -10.87 17.41 -33.85
N GLN A 502 -12.04 17.80 -34.33
CA GLN A 502 -12.48 19.19 -34.38
C GLN A 502 -13.53 19.46 -33.29
N ASP A 503 -13.56 20.71 -32.78
CA ASP A 503 -14.56 21.18 -31.80
C ASP A 503 -14.54 20.51 -30.40
N THR A 504 -13.49 19.81 -30.04
CA THR A 504 -13.30 19.22 -28.71
C THR A 504 -11.97 19.71 -28.13
N VAL A 505 -11.95 20.06 -26.85
CA VAL A 505 -10.71 20.45 -26.16
C VAL A 505 -9.83 19.22 -25.99
N VAL A 506 -8.63 19.26 -26.59
CA VAL A 506 -7.64 18.17 -26.46
C VAL A 506 -6.50 18.63 -25.58
N GLU A 507 -6.28 17.94 -24.44
CA GLU A 507 -5.15 18.12 -23.55
C GLU A 507 -4.17 16.94 -23.71
N MET A 508 -2.87 17.24 -23.84
CA MET A 508 -1.81 16.26 -23.89
C MET A 508 -0.81 16.62 -22.80
N ASP A 509 -0.42 15.64 -21.98
CA ASP A 509 0.60 15.85 -20.95
C ASP A 509 1.98 15.98 -21.62
N ASP A 510 2.62 17.16 -21.48
CA ASP A 510 3.95 17.49 -21.99
C ASP A 510 5.03 17.26 -20.90
N SER A 511 4.87 16.31 -20.00
CA SER A 511 5.69 16.15 -18.78
C SER A 511 7.20 15.88 -18.99
N ASP A 512 7.68 15.70 -20.24
CA ASP A 512 9.08 15.36 -20.50
C ASP A 512 9.88 16.42 -21.29
N THR A 513 9.39 17.67 -21.46
CA THR A 513 10.12 18.70 -22.26
C THR A 513 11.02 19.66 -21.46
N GLU A 514 11.14 19.52 -20.13
CA GLU A 514 12.02 20.41 -19.34
C GLU A 514 13.49 19.94 -19.19
N GLY A 515 13.93 18.92 -19.94
CA GLY A 515 15.24 18.26 -19.74
C GLY A 515 16.34 18.51 -20.77
N GLU A 516 16.13 19.17 -21.94
CA GLU A 516 17.14 19.16 -23.01
C GLU A 516 17.64 20.54 -23.52
N ASP A 517 17.33 21.67 -22.89
CA ASP A 517 17.88 22.96 -23.30
C ASP A 517 18.83 23.58 -22.27
N ASN A 518 19.88 22.85 -21.87
CA ASN A 518 21.08 23.42 -21.26
C ASN A 518 22.32 22.59 -21.62
N ASN A 519 22.84 22.80 -22.83
CA ASN A 519 24.26 22.58 -23.19
C ASN A 519 24.74 23.68 -24.12
#